data_d2e3a9d4ff9bab8fd7cf74bc33d3ad3e
#
_entry.id   d2e3a9d4ff9bab8fd7cf74bc33d3ad3e
#
_cell.length_a   1.000
_cell.length_b   1.000
_cell.length_c   1.000
_cell.angle_alpha   90.00
_cell.angle_beta   90.00
_cell.angle_gamma   90.00
#
_symmetry.space_group_name_H-M   'P 1'
#
loop_
_entity.id
_entity.type
_entity.pdbx_description
1 polymer ?
#
loop_
_entity_poly.entity_id
_entity_poly.type
_entity_poly.pdbx_seq_one_letter_code
_entity_poly.pdbx_strand_id
1 'polypeptide(L)'
;MLGTPWQHQARLPGVAVDCIGLVICVARSLGMRSAEWDIGCYTREPDGLMLETADLHMQRLSGPELGAVVIVACEQEPQHMGIVGDYRHGGWSIIHATNAARPARVVETRLMFTRAMALRAYYRLPGVNQSPCAAAGQA
;
A
#
# COMPACT_ATOMS: atom_id res chain seq x y z
N MET A 1 -7.92 -7.44 -7.04
CA MET A 1 -6.50 -7.68 -6.62
C MET A 1 -6.36 -8.72 -5.51
N LEU A 2 -7.36 -8.88 -4.61
CA LEU A 2 -7.33 -9.93 -3.58
C LEU A 2 -7.10 -11.32 -4.22
N GLY A 3 -6.24 -12.13 -3.59
CA GLY A 3 -5.88 -13.45 -4.07
C GLY A 3 -4.79 -13.49 -5.14
N THR A 4 -4.38 -12.35 -5.72
CA THR A 4 -3.28 -12.31 -6.69
C THR A 4 -2.01 -12.86 -6.05
N PRO A 5 -1.31 -13.84 -6.69
CA PRO A 5 -0.09 -14.41 -6.16
C PRO A 5 1.00 -13.37 -5.90
N TRP A 6 1.79 -13.60 -4.86
CA TRP A 6 2.94 -12.77 -4.54
C TRP A 6 4.18 -13.22 -5.32
N GLN A 7 4.88 -12.27 -5.93
CA GLN A 7 6.22 -12.48 -6.51
C GLN A 7 7.01 -11.17 -6.44
N HIS A 8 8.25 -11.25 -5.98
CA HIS A 8 9.13 -10.09 -5.87
C HIS A 8 9.27 -9.33 -7.19
N GLN A 9 9.11 -8.02 -7.16
CA GLN A 9 9.14 -7.09 -8.29
C GLN A 9 8.07 -7.32 -9.37
N ALA A 10 7.09 -8.19 -9.15
CA ALA A 10 6.00 -8.40 -10.10
C ALA A 10 4.97 -7.26 -10.09
N ARG A 11 4.42 -6.96 -11.27
CA ARG A 11 3.47 -5.85 -11.51
C ARG A 11 2.36 -6.22 -12.49
N LEU A 12 1.90 -7.46 -12.44
CA LEU A 12 0.86 -7.98 -13.33
C LEU A 12 -0.43 -8.25 -12.53
N PRO A 13 -1.45 -7.37 -12.64
CA PRO A 13 -2.72 -7.57 -11.93
C PRO A 13 -3.30 -8.95 -12.19
N GLY A 14 -3.73 -9.67 -11.13
CA GLY A 14 -4.30 -10.99 -11.21
C GLY A 14 -3.30 -12.15 -11.49
N VAL A 15 -2.08 -11.83 -11.90
CA VAL A 15 -1.03 -12.83 -12.19
C VAL A 15 -0.02 -12.90 -11.06
N ALA A 16 0.67 -11.80 -10.78
CA ALA A 16 1.58 -11.70 -9.65
C ALA A 16 1.89 -10.23 -9.33
N VAL A 17 1.99 -9.91 -8.05
CA VAL A 17 2.45 -8.61 -7.54
C VAL A 17 3.24 -8.81 -6.23
N ASP A 18 4.11 -7.86 -5.90
CA ASP A 18 4.60 -7.67 -4.54
C ASP A 18 3.93 -6.45 -3.89
N CYS A 19 4.41 -6.01 -2.74
CA CYS A 19 3.78 -4.93 -1.99
C CYS A 19 3.81 -3.60 -2.77
N ILE A 20 4.90 -3.26 -3.42
CA ILE A 20 5.02 -2.06 -4.27
C ILE A 20 4.21 -2.24 -5.55
N GLY A 21 4.31 -3.42 -6.18
CA GLY A 21 3.56 -3.75 -7.39
C GLY A 21 2.05 -3.65 -7.20
N LEU A 22 1.54 -4.03 -6.04
CA LEU A 22 0.13 -3.86 -5.70
C LEU A 22 -0.28 -2.39 -5.74
N VAL A 23 0.47 -1.51 -5.07
CA VAL A 23 0.17 -0.07 -5.02
C VAL A 23 0.26 0.55 -6.41
N ILE A 24 1.28 0.22 -7.19
CA ILE A 24 1.45 0.71 -8.57
C ILE A 24 0.30 0.23 -9.46
N CYS A 25 -0.08 -1.03 -9.40
CA CYS A 25 -1.18 -1.57 -10.20
C CYS A 25 -2.53 -0.92 -9.85
N VAL A 26 -2.78 -0.67 -8.56
CA VAL A 26 -3.98 0.04 -8.13
C VAL A 26 -3.97 1.48 -8.65
N ALA A 27 -2.86 2.20 -8.51
CA ALA A 27 -2.73 3.56 -9.02
C ALA A 27 -2.96 3.63 -10.53
N ARG A 28 -2.40 2.70 -11.30
CA ARG A 28 -2.62 2.58 -12.75
C ARG A 28 -4.08 2.31 -13.11
N SER A 29 -4.74 1.41 -12.39
CA SER A 29 -6.15 1.07 -12.62
C SER A 29 -7.08 2.25 -12.36
N LEU A 30 -6.67 3.19 -11.51
CA LEU A 30 -7.39 4.43 -11.22
C LEU A 30 -7.02 5.60 -12.15
N GLY A 31 -6.15 5.37 -13.14
CA GLY A 31 -5.71 6.39 -14.08
C GLY A 31 -4.83 7.47 -13.46
N MET A 32 -4.16 7.18 -12.35
CA MET A 32 -3.29 8.13 -11.69
C MET A 32 -1.98 8.33 -12.46
N ARG A 33 -1.57 9.60 -12.67
CA ARG A 33 -0.29 9.95 -13.30
C ARG A 33 0.91 9.46 -12.50
N SER A 34 0.74 9.33 -11.19
CA SER A 34 1.73 8.73 -10.28
C SER A 34 2.16 7.31 -10.67
N ALA A 35 1.41 6.65 -11.54
CA ALA A 35 1.79 5.33 -12.05
C ALA A 35 3.04 5.34 -12.95
N GLU A 36 3.53 6.52 -13.36
CA GLU A 36 4.77 6.67 -14.12
C GLU A 36 6.03 6.57 -13.24
N TRP A 37 5.91 6.69 -11.92
CA TRP A 37 7.03 6.62 -10.99
C TRP A 37 7.30 5.20 -10.45
N ASP A 38 7.40 4.24 -11.31
CA ASP A 38 7.84 2.91 -10.87
C ASP A 38 9.32 2.96 -10.43
N ILE A 39 9.59 2.42 -9.25
CA ILE A 39 10.92 2.47 -8.62
C ILE A 39 11.95 1.64 -9.41
N GLY A 40 11.51 0.79 -10.34
CA GLY A 40 12.40 -0.12 -11.05
C GLY A 40 12.87 -1.27 -10.16
N CYS A 41 14.15 -1.61 -10.23
CA CYS A 41 14.74 -2.66 -9.41
C CYS A 41 15.01 -2.17 -7.98
N TYR A 42 14.58 -2.95 -6.98
CA TYR A 42 14.83 -2.69 -5.57
C TYR A 42 15.13 -3.97 -4.81
N THR A 43 15.79 -3.82 -3.67
CA THR A 43 16.10 -4.94 -2.78
C THR A 43 14.99 -5.15 -1.76
N ARG A 44 14.99 -6.30 -1.11
CA ARG A 44 14.09 -6.55 0.04
C ARG A 44 14.66 -6.01 1.36
N GLU A 45 15.94 -5.69 1.36
CA GLU A 45 16.62 -5.14 2.53
C GLU A 45 16.19 -3.69 2.81
N PRO A 46 16.08 -3.28 4.07
CA PRO A 46 15.70 -1.93 4.43
C PRO A 46 16.85 -0.95 4.17
N ASP A 47 16.82 -0.31 3.04
CA ASP A 47 17.80 0.72 2.63
C ASP A 47 17.28 2.16 2.77
N GLY A 48 16.05 2.34 3.26
CA GLY A 48 15.37 3.64 3.37
C GLY A 48 14.72 4.12 2.07
N LEU A 49 15.00 3.50 0.93
CA LEU A 49 14.53 3.94 -0.38
C LEU A 49 13.00 3.99 -0.49
N MET A 50 12.30 3.08 0.18
CA MET A 50 10.83 3.05 0.17
C MET A 50 10.24 4.32 0.79
N LEU A 51 10.71 4.76 1.95
CA LEU A 51 10.26 5.99 2.59
C LEU A 51 10.68 7.23 1.82
N GLU A 52 11.93 7.30 1.35
CA GLU A 52 12.43 8.42 0.54
C GLU A 52 11.63 8.60 -0.74
N THR A 53 11.35 7.51 -1.44
CA THR A 53 10.54 7.53 -2.66
C THR A 53 9.10 7.94 -2.36
N ALA A 54 8.52 7.44 -1.28
CA ALA A 54 7.19 7.83 -0.85
C ALA A 54 7.11 9.32 -0.51
N ASP A 55 8.09 9.87 0.20
CA ASP A 55 8.16 11.29 0.54
C ASP A 55 8.30 12.19 -0.72
N LEU A 56 8.97 11.71 -1.77
CA LEU A 56 9.12 12.44 -3.04
C LEU A 56 7.83 12.46 -3.87
N HIS A 57 7.05 11.39 -3.87
CA HIS A 57 5.95 11.19 -4.81
C HIS A 57 4.55 11.23 -4.18
N MET A 58 4.44 11.16 -2.86
CA MET A 58 3.16 11.11 -2.16
C MET A 58 3.10 12.15 -1.03
N GLN A 59 1.89 12.49 -0.62
CA GLN A 59 1.66 13.38 0.51
C GLN A 59 1.63 12.58 1.80
N ARG A 60 2.54 12.89 2.73
CA ARG A 60 2.54 12.29 4.07
C ARG A 60 1.30 12.72 4.86
N LEU A 61 0.68 11.76 5.55
CA LEU A 61 -0.51 11.96 6.35
C LEU A 61 -0.19 11.78 7.85
N SER A 62 -0.98 12.42 8.70
CA SER A 62 -0.88 12.27 10.16
C SER A 62 -1.59 11.03 10.71
N GLY A 63 -2.42 10.37 9.90
CA GLY A 63 -3.18 9.19 10.30
C GLY A 63 -3.76 8.43 9.11
N PRO A 64 -4.49 7.33 9.37
CA PRO A 64 -5.06 6.51 8.33
C PRO A 64 -6.23 7.21 7.63
N GLU A 65 -6.31 7.02 6.32
CA GLU A 65 -7.45 7.38 5.47
C GLU A 65 -7.78 6.19 4.57
N LEU A 66 -9.03 6.05 4.16
CA LEU A 66 -9.43 5.04 3.20
C LEU A 66 -8.67 5.25 1.87
N GLY A 67 -8.03 4.20 1.38
CA GLY A 67 -7.21 4.25 0.17
C GLY A 67 -5.81 4.82 0.36
N ALA A 68 -5.43 5.24 1.56
CA ALA A 68 -4.06 5.67 1.84
C ALA A 68 -3.08 4.50 1.71
N VAL A 69 -1.86 4.80 1.32
CA VAL A 69 -0.74 3.86 1.42
C VAL A 69 -0.20 3.89 2.84
N VAL A 70 -0.05 2.73 3.45
CA VAL A 70 0.60 2.57 4.74
C VAL A 70 1.94 1.86 4.55
N ILE A 71 3.00 2.40 5.13
CA ILE A 71 4.32 1.77 5.18
C ILE A 71 4.56 1.26 6.58
N VAL A 72 4.91 -0.01 6.68
CA VAL A 72 5.14 -0.73 7.91
C VAL A 72 6.46 -1.50 7.85
N ALA A 73 6.97 -1.88 9.00
CA ALA A 73 8.07 -2.83 9.13
C ALA A 73 7.54 -4.12 9.76
N CYS A 74 7.67 -5.23 9.08
CA CYS A 74 7.34 -6.56 9.57
C CYS A 74 8.62 -7.38 9.76
N GLU A 75 8.61 -8.38 10.66
CA GLU A 75 9.80 -9.22 10.89
C GLU A 75 10.32 -9.89 9.62
N GLN A 76 9.41 -10.38 8.78
CA GLN A 76 9.74 -11.07 7.53
C GLN A 76 9.83 -10.13 6.33
N GLU A 77 9.35 -8.91 6.46
CA GLU A 77 9.31 -7.87 5.45
C GLU A 77 9.65 -6.53 6.10
N PRO A 78 10.97 -6.23 6.33
CA PRO A 78 11.40 -5.03 7.06
C PRO A 78 10.97 -3.72 6.40
N GLN A 79 10.70 -3.75 5.10
CA GLN A 79 10.07 -2.69 4.32
C GLN A 79 8.83 -3.25 3.64
N HIS A 80 7.66 -2.81 4.05
CA HIS A 80 6.42 -3.32 3.53
C HIS A 80 5.40 -2.21 3.38
N MET A 81 4.58 -2.26 2.33
CA MET A 81 3.49 -1.33 2.14
C MET A 81 2.20 -2.05 1.78
N GLY A 82 1.10 -1.37 2.05
CA GLY A 82 -0.22 -1.80 1.65
C GLY A 82 -1.16 -0.62 1.52
N ILE A 83 -2.41 -0.91 1.24
CA ILE A 83 -3.47 0.07 1.09
C ILE A 83 -4.43 -0.04 2.27
N VAL A 84 -4.74 1.09 2.89
CA VAL A 84 -5.68 1.16 4.01
C VAL A 84 -7.09 0.94 3.49
N GLY A 85 -7.78 -0.03 4.05
CA GLY A 85 -9.15 -0.34 3.78
C GLY A 85 -10.05 -0.17 5.00
N ASP A 86 -11.34 -0.31 4.78
CA ASP A 86 -12.35 -0.35 5.83
C ASP A 86 -12.55 -1.82 6.28
N TYR A 87 -12.19 -2.11 7.52
CA TYR A 87 -12.28 -3.47 8.02
C TYR A 87 -13.72 -3.83 8.37
N ARG A 88 -14.20 -4.93 7.81
CA ARG A 88 -15.61 -5.36 7.92
C ARG A 88 -16.14 -5.50 9.37
N HIS A 89 -15.24 -5.64 10.35
CA HIS A 89 -15.57 -5.75 11.76
C HIS A 89 -15.26 -4.46 12.55
N GLY A 90 -15.14 -3.34 11.84
CA GLY A 90 -14.80 -2.02 12.41
C GLY A 90 -13.30 -1.76 12.48
N GLY A 91 -12.92 -0.49 12.37
CA GLY A 91 -11.53 -0.04 12.30
C GLY A 91 -10.95 -0.15 10.89
N TRP A 92 -9.63 -0.18 10.79
CA TRP A 92 -8.91 -0.18 9.54
C TRP A 92 -8.39 -1.57 9.17
N SER A 93 -8.35 -1.85 7.88
CA SER A 93 -7.65 -2.99 7.31
C SER A 93 -6.40 -2.54 6.56
N ILE A 94 -5.51 -3.49 6.28
CA ILE A 94 -4.43 -3.36 5.31
C ILE A 94 -4.65 -4.41 4.21
N ILE A 95 -4.69 -3.92 2.98
CA ILE A 95 -4.69 -4.76 1.77
C ILE A 95 -3.25 -4.77 1.28
N HIS A 96 -2.61 -5.94 1.29
CA HIS A 96 -1.19 -6.05 0.98
C HIS A 96 -0.83 -7.38 0.31
N ALA A 97 0.17 -7.32 -0.56
CA ALA A 97 0.78 -8.50 -1.14
C ALA A 97 1.89 -8.98 -0.21
N THR A 98 1.72 -10.14 0.40
CA THR A 98 2.65 -10.63 1.42
C THR A 98 3.11 -12.06 1.17
N ASN A 99 4.38 -12.31 1.45
CA ASN A 99 4.95 -13.66 1.46
C ASN A 99 4.72 -14.41 2.79
N ALA A 100 4.16 -13.73 3.79
CA ALA A 100 3.78 -14.37 5.06
C ALA A 100 2.47 -15.16 4.96
N ALA A 101 1.60 -14.86 3.98
CA ALA A 101 0.39 -15.64 3.72
C ALA A 101 0.73 -17.03 3.15
N ARG A 102 -0.18 -17.97 3.32
CA ARG A 102 -0.04 -19.32 2.76
C ARG A 102 -1.28 -19.69 1.93
N PRO A 103 -1.18 -19.76 0.59
CA PRO A 103 -0.02 -19.37 -0.25
C PRO A 103 0.24 -17.87 -0.21
N ALA A 104 1.47 -17.46 -0.56
CA ALA A 104 1.86 -16.05 -0.64
C ALA A 104 1.02 -15.30 -1.69
N ARG A 105 0.31 -14.26 -1.29
CA ARG A 105 -0.66 -13.56 -2.13
C ARG A 105 -1.10 -12.23 -1.54
N VAL A 106 -1.92 -11.50 -2.29
CA VAL A 106 -2.64 -10.33 -1.78
C VAL A 106 -3.76 -10.78 -0.84
N VAL A 107 -3.72 -10.23 0.37
CA VAL A 107 -4.72 -10.46 1.41
C VAL A 107 -5.19 -9.14 2.02
N GLU A 108 -6.35 -9.17 2.65
CA GLU A 108 -6.82 -8.11 3.52
C GLU A 108 -6.86 -8.60 4.95
N THR A 109 -6.17 -7.92 5.83
CA THR A 109 -6.11 -8.23 7.26
C THR A 109 -6.38 -6.99 8.08
N ARG A 110 -6.71 -7.15 9.36
CA ARG A 110 -6.85 -6.02 10.26
C ARG A 110 -5.53 -5.25 10.38
N LEU A 111 -5.60 -3.92 10.25
CA LEU A 111 -4.43 -3.08 10.48
C LEU A 111 -4.23 -2.90 12.00
N MET A 112 -3.25 -3.61 12.52
CA MET A 112 -2.88 -3.58 13.94
C MET A 112 -1.38 -3.46 14.08
N PHE A 113 -0.95 -2.50 14.90
CA PHE A 113 0.47 -2.33 15.18
C PHE A 113 0.86 -3.13 16.42
N THR A 114 1.90 -3.92 16.27
CA THR A 114 2.45 -4.80 17.27
C THR A 114 3.98 -4.81 17.14
N ARG A 115 4.68 -5.63 17.92
CA ARG A 115 6.12 -5.87 17.69
C ARG A 115 6.39 -6.46 16.31
N ALA A 116 5.44 -7.28 15.80
CA ALA A 116 5.58 -7.93 14.49
C ALA A 116 5.25 -7.00 13.31
N MET A 117 4.53 -5.90 13.55
CA MET A 117 4.17 -4.93 12.52
C MET A 117 4.22 -3.51 13.12
N ALA A 118 5.27 -2.77 12.82
CA ALA A 118 5.47 -1.40 13.30
C ALA A 118 5.11 -0.39 12.22
N LEU A 119 4.32 0.63 12.59
CA LEU A 119 4.01 1.74 11.68
C LEU A 119 5.26 2.55 11.36
N ARG A 120 5.43 2.90 10.08
CA ARG A 120 6.43 3.88 9.61
C ARG A 120 5.78 5.17 9.15
N ALA A 121 4.81 5.11 8.23
CA ALA A 121 4.14 6.31 7.73
C ALA A 121 2.84 5.96 6.99
N TYR A 122 1.98 6.97 6.85
CA TYR A 122 0.82 6.97 5.95
C TYR A 122 1.02 7.99 4.84
N TYR A 123 0.55 7.69 3.64
CA TYR A 123 0.64 8.57 2.48
C TYR A 123 -0.66 8.58 1.68
N ARG A 124 -0.97 9.74 1.10
CA ARG A 124 -2.01 9.86 0.08
C ARG A 124 -1.37 9.82 -1.30
N LEU A 125 -1.91 8.98 -2.18
CA LEU A 125 -1.48 8.92 -3.58
C LEU A 125 -1.80 10.24 -4.28
N PRO A 126 -0.88 10.78 -5.12
CA PRO A 126 -1.16 12.00 -5.88
C PRO A 126 -2.32 11.77 -6.85
N GLY A 127 -3.19 12.76 -6.98
CA GLY A 127 -4.35 12.69 -7.86
C GLY A 127 -5.58 12.00 -7.26
N VAL A 128 -5.51 11.46 -6.04
CA VAL A 128 -6.70 11.20 -5.23
C VAL A 128 -7.24 12.56 -4.76
N ASN A 129 -7.95 13.24 -5.65
CA ASN A 129 -8.73 14.39 -5.23
C ASN A 129 -9.74 13.93 -4.20
N GLN A 130 -9.94 14.75 -3.17
CA GLN A 130 -11.07 14.59 -2.27
C GLN A 130 -12.31 14.34 -3.14
N SER A 131 -12.96 13.21 -2.92
CA SER A 131 -14.16 12.83 -3.65
C SER A 131 -15.16 14.01 -3.67
N PRO A 132 -15.87 14.25 -4.77
CA PRO A 132 -16.98 15.20 -4.80
C PRO A 132 -18.01 14.96 -3.69
N CYS A 133 -18.14 13.74 -3.19
CA CYS A 133 -18.96 13.42 -2.03
C CYS A 133 -18.45 14.06 -0.73
N ALA A 134 -17.16 14.26 -0.55
CA ALA A 134 -16.63 14.96 0.63
C ALA A 134 -16.92 16.47 0.55
N ALA A 135 -16.91 17.06 -0.65
CA ALA A 135 -17.29 18.45 -0.88
C ALA A 135 -18.81 18.66 -0.70
N ALA A 136 -19.66 17.71 -1.08
CA ALA A 136 -21.11 17.77 -0.89
C ALA A 136 -21.52 17.63 0.58
N GLY A 137 -20.72 16.95 1.42
CA GLY A 137 -20.96 16.84 2.86
C GLY A 137 -20.53 18.07 3.67
N GLN A 138 -19.90 19.06 3.04
CA GLN A 138 -19.48 20.33 3.66
C GLN A 138 -20.33 21.53 3.25
N ALA A 139 -21.32 21.33 2.42
CA ALA A 139 -22.24 22.37 1.97
C ALA A 139 -23.42 22.54 2.92
#